data_0aa5d0ee196a31ad5b879f306516f09f
#
_entry.id   0aa5d0ee196a31ad5b879f306516f09f
#
_cell.length_a   1.000
_cell.length_b   1.000
_cell.length_c   1.000
_cell.angle_alpha   90.00
_cell.angle_beta   90.00
_cell.angle_gamma   90.00
#
_symmetry.space_group_name_H-M   'P 1'
#
loop_
_entity.id
_entity.type
_entity.pdbx_description
1 polymer ?
#
loop_
_entity_poly.entity_id
_entity_poly.type
_entity_poly.pdbx_seq_one_letter_code
_entity_poly.pdbx_strand_id
1 'polypeptide(L)'
;MEANGTQARDPGLSWSQLRAFEASASVLSFSAAALRLSITASAVRYQIALLESRLGTRLFERRGGRLALTPVGASFQRRIERPMRELLRACEDTTQSAKTAVIVLTAPPMFAREFLFQDRFLKWCDSNVIRLDVTDAKRDFFGPDQIAAIRLGAEAHANLTLTPILKTKLVLAAAPSVVAGADPLNASWWSRQNLLSPTVSQLAWEHVLRALDIDPKVAKRRGFSSYAVALEAACAGHGILLAALPFVQRDFDAKRLARLTQITLSPSIGYSIVMTNELAATGRGRSLRQALLKQVRAGR
;
A
#
# COMPACT_ATOMS: atom_id res chain seq x y z
N MET A 1 -11.91 -34.41 -24.74
CA MET A 1 -10.83 -34.38 -23.72
C MET A 1 -11.30 -33.39 -22.66
N GLU A 2 -11.94 -33.93 -21.63
CA GLU A 2 -12.66 -33.17 -20.61
C GLU A 2 -11.67 -32.52 -19.64
N ALA A 3 -11.76 -31.22 -19.45
CA ALA A 3 -11.04 -30.49 -18.42
C ALA A 3 -11.68 -30.80 -17.05
N ASN A 4 -11.04 -31.66 -16.31
CA ASN A 4 -11.43 -32.07 -14.96
C ASN A 4 -11.14 -30.88 -14.00
N GLY A 5 -12.13 -29.99 -13.83
CA GLY A 5 -12.12 -28.94 -12.81
C GLY A 5 -12.18 -29.61 -11.44
N THR A 6 -11.04 -29.59 -10.74
CA THR A 6 -10.96 -30.02 -9.33
C THR A 6 -11.80 -29.06 -8.50
N GLN A 7 -13.08 -29.37 -8.30
CA GLN A 7 -13.90 -28.73 -7.27
C GLN A 7 -13.20 -28.97 -5.93
N ALA A 8 -12.70 -27.90 -5.31
CA ALA A 8 -12.19 -27.95 -3.95
C ALA A 8 -13.31 -28.51 -3.06
N ARG A 9 -13.13 -29.73 -2.53
CA ARG A 9 -14.08 -30.33 -1.59
C ARG A 9 -14.18 -29.42 -0.39
N ASP A 10 -15.38 -28.95 -0.09
CA ASP A 10 -15.67 -28.25 1.16
C ASP A 10 -15.25 -29.17 2.33
N PRO A 11 -14.25 -28.79 3.13
CA PRO A 11 -13.81 -29.60 4.26
C PRO A 11 -14.85 -29.64 5.39
N GLY A 12 -16.00 -29.00 5.24
CA GLY A 12 -17.09 -28.97 6.22
C GLY A 12 -16.70 -28.32 7.55
N LEU A 13 -15.77 -27.35 7.52
CA LEU A 13 -15.29 -26.69 8.72
C LEU A 13 -16.36 -25.78 9.32
N SER A 14 -16.52 -25.81 10.66
CA SER A 14 -17.44 -24.91 11.34
C SER A 14 -16.74 -23.63 11.80
N TRP A 15 -17.51 -22.55 11.90
CA TRP A 15 -17.05 -21.27 12.46
C TRP A 15 -16.49 -21.42 13.87
N SER A 16 -17.11 -22.25 14.73
CA SER A 16 -16.67 -22.51 16.09
C SER A 16 -15.26 -23.16 16.14
N GLN A 17 -14.97 -24.05 15.19
CA GLN A 17 -13.65 -24.68 15.06
C GLN A 17 -12.57 -23.67 14.67
N LEU A 18 -12.85 -22.82 13.69
CA LEU A 18 -11.92 -21.78 13.24
C LEU A 18 -11.67 -20.73 14.33
N ARG A 19 -12.70 -20.30 15.05
CA ARG A 19 -12.57 -19.39 16.20
C ARG A 19 -11.76 -19.99 17.35
N ALA A 20 -12.01 -21.26 17.68
CA ALA A 20 -11.25 -21.96 18.71
C ALA A 20 -9.76 -22.06 18.35
N PHE A 21 -9.45 -22.34 17.08
CA PHE A 21 -8.10 -22.38 16.58
C PHE A 21 -7.42 -20.99 16.63
N GLU A 22 -8.05 -19.96 16.08
CA GLU A 22 -7.48 -18.58 16.05
C GLU A 22 -7.19 -18.09 17.46
N ALA A 23 -8.15 -18.20 18.38
CA ALA A 23 -7.97 -17.80 19.77
C ALA A 23 -6.86 -18.59 20.48
N SER A 24 -6.75 -19.90 20.22
CA SER A 24 -5.71 -20.73 20.82
C SER A 24 -4.32 -20.44 20.24
N ALA A 25 -4.23 -20.20 18.95
CA ALA A 25 -3.00 -19.89 18.23
C ALA A 25 -2.42 -18.54 18.63
N SER A 26 -3.28 -17.53 18.89
CA SER A 26 -2.83 -16.20 19.30
C SER A 26 -2.25 -16.14 20.70
N VAL A 27 -2.72 -16.99 21.64
CA VAL A 27 -2.27 -16.98 23.06
C VAL A 27 -1.50 -18.22 23.47
N LEU A 28 -1.37 -19.22 22.61
CA LEU A 28 -0.73 -20.52 22.86
C LEU A 28 -1.17 -21.19 24.17
N SER A 29 -2.48 -21.07 24.48
CA SER A 29 -3.09 -21.62 25.70
C SER A 29 -4.59 -21.88 25.49
N PHE A 30 -5.02 -23.12 25.64
CA PHE A 30 -6.43 -23.48 25.54
C PHE A 30 -7.28 -22.87 26.66
N SER A 31 -6.72 -22.71 27.86
CA SER A 31 -7.42 -22.08 28.98
C SER A 31 -7.60 -20.57 28.76
N ALA A 32 -6.58 -19.88 28.26
CA ALA A 32 -6.68 -18.45 27.93
C ALA A 32 -7.62 -18.21 26.74
N ALA A 33 -7.59 -19.09 25.73
CA ALA A 33 -8.53 -19.04 24.60
C ALA A 33 -9.99 -19.26 25.06
N ALA A 34 -10.20 -20.16 26.01
CA ALA A 34 -11.51 -20.43 26.59
C ALA A 34 -12.11 -19.19 27.27
N LEU A 35 -11.31 -18.47 28.05
CA LEU A 35 -11.70 -17.19 28.67
C LEU A 35 -12.07 -16.15 27.60
N ARG A 36 -11.25 -16.01 26.56
CA ARG A 36 -11.50 -15.07 25.46
C ARG A 36 -12.77 -15.38 24.67
N LEU A 37 -13.12 -16.66 24.56
CA LEU A 37 -14.30 -17.13 23.83
C LEU A 37 -15.55 -17.30 24.72
N SER A 38 -15.44 -17.09 26.03
CA SER A 38 -16.50 -17.33 27.01
C SER A 38 -17.06 -18.76 26.97
N ILE A 39 -16.19 -19.76 26.83
CA ILE A 39 -16.51 -21.19 26.83
C ILE A 39 -15.53 -21.96 27.72
N THR A 40 -15.73 -23.26 27.91
CA THR A 40 -14.84 -24.09 28.73
C THR A 40 -13.57 -24.50 27.97
N ALA A 41 -12.47 -24.75 28.70
CA ALA A 41 -11.23 -25.25 28.08
C ALA A 41 -11.40 -26.63 27.41
N SER A 42 -12.32 -27.44 27.91
CA SER A 42 -12.70 -28.73 27.30
C SER A 42 -13.40 -28.52 25.96
N ALA A 43 -14.30 -27.54 25.88
CA ALA A 43 -14.97 -27.20 24.61
C ALA A 43 -13.96 -26.70 23.57
N VAL A 44 -13.00 -25.85 23.96
CA VAL A 44 -11.91 -25.42 23.05
C VAL A 44 -11.13 -26.62 22.53
N ARG A 45 -10.68 -27.51 23.42
CA ARG A 45 -9.94 -28.73 23.02
C ARG A 45 -10.75 -29.61 22.09
N TYR A 46 -12.03 -29.78 22.34
CA TYR A 46 -12.94 -30.56 21.50
C TYR A 46 -13.03 -29.95 20.09
N GLN A 47 -13.24 -28.63 19.97
CA GLN A 47 -13.30 -27.95 18.67
C GLN A 47 -11.98 -28.06 17.90
N ILE A 48 -10.83 -27.96 18.58
CA ILE A 48 -9.52 -28.15 17.96
C ILE A 48 -9.35 -29.59 17.46
N ALA A 49 -9.70 -30.59 18.26
CA ALA A 49 -9.60 -31.99 17.88
C ALA A 49 -10.48 -32.31 16.63
N LEU A 50 -11.68 -31.74 16.57
CA LEU A 50 -12.56 -31.86 15.38
C LEU A 50 -11.93 -31.19 14.15
N LEU A 51 -11.33 -30.00 14.31
CA LEU A 51 -10.67 -29.29 13.23
C LEU A 51 -9.49 -30.12 12.69
N GLU A 52 -8.61 -30.59 13.56
CA GLU A 52 -7.46 -31.42 13.22
C GLU A 52 -7.89 -32.75 12.52
N SER A 53 -8.95 -33.38 13.03
CA SER A 53 -9.53 -34.58 12.40
C SER A 53 -10.03 -34.32 10.98
N ARG A 54 -10.73 -33.20 10.75
CA ARG A 54 -11.25 -32.85 9.40
C ARG A 54 -10.15 -32.46 8.44
N LEU A 55 -9.09 -31.80 8.92
CA LEU A 55 -7.92 -31.43 8.12
C LEU A 55 -6.93 -32.59 7.95
N GLY A 56 -7.11 -33.70 8.68
CA GLY A 56 -6.22 -34.87 8.65
C GLY A 56 -4.80 -34.57 9.17
N THR A 57 -4.62 -33.48 9.94
CA THR A 57 -3.29 -33.08 10.43
C THR A 57 -3.38 -32.35 11.77
N ARG A 58 -2.33 -32.49 12.60
CA ARG A 58 -2.23 -31.74 13.85
C ARG A 58 -1.75 -30.31 13.61
N LEU A 59 -2.44 -29.37 14.24
CA LEU A 59 -2.12 -27.95 14.20
C LEU A 59 -1.38 -27.49 15.46
N PHE A 60 -1.55 -28.21 16.58
CA PHE A 60 -0.87 -27.97 17.84
C PHE A 60 -0.05 -29.16 18.29
N GLU A 61 1.03 -28.87 19.01
CA GLU A 61 1.89 -29.85 19.69
C GLU A 61 2.28 -29.35 21.10
N ARG A 62 2.90 -30.21 21.90
CA ARG A 62 3.48 -29.81 23.18
C ARG A 62 5.00 -29.86 23.08
N ARG A 63 5.63 -28.69 23.30
CA ARG A 63 7.09 -28.56 23.41
C ARG A 63 7.46 -28.15 24.84
N GLY A 64 8.21 -28.98 25.56
CA GLY A 64 8.59 -28.66 26.93
C GLY A 64 7.39 -28.42 27.87
N GLY A 65 6.29 -29.16 27.68
CA GLY A 65 5.06 -29.00 28.47
C GLY A 65 4.17 -27.81 28.06
N ARG A 66 4.62 -26.91 27.18
CA ARG A 66 3.88 -25.76 26.69
C ARG A 66 3.19 -26.07 25.36
N LEU A 67 2.05 -25.42 25.12
CA LEU A 67 1.35 -25.51 23.85
C LEU A 67 2.12 -24.71 22.79
N ALA A 68 2.32 -25.31 21.62
CA ALA A 68 2.97 -24.68 20.47
C ALA A 68 2.23 -25.06 19.19
N LEU A 69 2.40 -24.27 18.13
CA LEU A 69 1.90 -24.60 16.81
C LEU A 69 2.88 -25.56 16.11
N THR A 70 2.34 -26.52 15.38
CA THR A 70 3.12 -27.27 14.39
C THR A 70 3.49 -26.35 13.21
N PRO A 71 4.44 -26.71 12.33
CA PRO A 71 4.72 -25.96 11.11
C PRO A 71 3.47 -25.77 10.24
N VAL A 72 2.61 -26.80 10.16
CA VAL A 72 1.32 -26.74 9.46
C VAL A 72 0.36 -25.78 10.17
N GLY A 73 0.27 -25.84 11.49
CA GLY A 73 -0.55 -24.93 12.30
C GLY A 73 -0.14 -23.47 12.14
N ALA A 74 1.15 -23.16 12.13
CA ALA A 74 1.67 -21.81 11.89
C ALA A 74 1.37 -21.31 10.48
N SER A 75 1.45 -22.18 9.47
CA SER A 75 1.06 -21.85 8.10
C SER A 75 -0.44 -21.60 7.99
N PHE A 76 -1.26 -22.44 8.60
CA PHE A 76 -2.70 -22.31 8.63
C PHE A 76 -3.14 -21.02 9.34
N GLN A 77 -2.53 -20.67 10.48
CA GLN A 77 -2.79 -19.41 11.19
C GLN A 77 -2.60 -18.18 10.27
N ARG A 78 -1.46 -18.08 9.61
CA ARG A 78 -1.18 -16.95 8.69
C ARG A 78 -2.22 -16.84 7.57
N ARG A 79 -2.73 -17.96 7.08
CA ARG A 79 -3.70 -17.99 5.97
C ARG A 79 -5.12 -17.64 6.39
N ILE A 80 -5.54 -18.00 7.61
CA ILE A 80 -6.92 -17.77 8.07
C ILE A 80 -7.10 -16.48 8.87
N GLU A 81 -6.02 -15.90 9.41
CA GLU A 81 -6.08 -14.71 10.26
C GLU A 81 -6.81 -13.54 9.59
N ARG A 82 -6.47 -13.28 8.32
CA ARG A 82 -7.09 -12.21 7.56
C ARG A 82 -8.55 -12.51 7.20
N PRO A 83 -8.91 -13.65 6.57
CA PRO A 83 -10.31 -13.99 6.28
C PRO A 83 -11.21 -14.00 7.51
N MET A 84 -10.72 -14.48 8.64
CA MET A 84 -11.50 -14.49 9.87
C MET A 84 -11.79 -13.09 10.40
N ARG A 85 -10.82 -12.19 10.35
CA ARG A 85 -11.03 -10.77 10.67
C ARG A 85 -12.05 -10.14 9.75
N GLU A 86 -12.00 -10.41 8.45
CA GLU A 86 -12.97 -9.90 7.48
C GLU A 86 -14.39 -10.38 7.78
N LEU A 87 -14.58 -11.65 8.13
CA LEU A 87 -15.88 -12.21 8.52
C LEU A 87 -16.42 -11.59 9.81
N LEU A 88 -15.59 -11.44 10.86
CA LEU A 88 -16.01 -10.82 12.11
C LEU A 88 -16.48 -9.37 11.90
N ARG A 89 -15.78 -8.64 11.05
CA ARG A 89 -16.13 -7.26 10.70
C ARG A 89 -17.45 -7.16 9.93
N ALA A 90 -17.66 -8.03 8.94
CA ALA A 90 -18.92 -8.08 8.23
C ALA A 90 -20.11 -8.29 9.20
N CYS A 91 -19.92 -9.06 10.28
CA CYS A 91 -20.90 -9.22 11.34
C CYS A 91 -21.07 -7.95 12.22
N GLU A 92 -19.96 -7.26 12.55
CA GLU A 92 -19.96 -6.03 13.33
C GLU A 92 -20.57 -4.86 12.56
N ASP A 93 -20.26 -4.72 11.27
CA ASP A 93 -20.79 -3.68 10.39
C ASP A 93 -22.32 -3.77 10.21
N THR A 94 -22.89 -4.97 10.31
CA THR A 94 -24.34 -5.18 10.28
C THR A 94 -25.03 -4.72 11.57
N THR A 95 -24.30 -4.62 12.68
CA THR A 95 -24.83 -4.27 14.01
C THR A 95 -24.55 -2.83 14.41
N GLN A 96 -23.55 -2.15 13.82
CA GLN A 96 -23.28 -0.73 14.08
C GLN A 96 -23.68 0.13 12.89
N SER A 97 -24.67 0.98 13.09
CA SER A 97 -25.08 2.01 12.10
C SER A 97 -23.90 2.74 11.52
N ALA A 98 -23.75 2.65 10.21
CA ALA A 98 -22.71 3.24 9.36
C ALA A 98 -22.54 4.79 9.44
N LYS A 99 -23.03 5.44 10.47
CA LYS A 99 -23.11 6.92 10.55
C LYS A 99 -21.88 7.61 11.12
N THR A 100 -20.92 6.89 11.74
CA THR A 100 -19.79 7.55 12.44
C THR A 100 -18.41 6.92 12.15
N ALA A 101 -18.29 5.97 11.24
CA ALA A 101 -16.99 5.38 10.93
C ALA A 101 -16.03 6.43 10.36
N VAL A 102 -14.82 6.52 10.92
CA VAL A 102 -13.75 7.39 10.42
C VAL A 102 -13.30 6.89 9.05
N ILE A 103 -13.27 7.78 8.04
CA ILE A 103 -12.61 7.47 6.77
C ILE A 103 -11.11 7.77 6.94
N VAL A 104 -10.27 6.78 6.67
CA VAL A 104 -8.81 6.97 6.64
C VAL A 104 -8.38 7.28 5.22
N LEU A 105 -7.95 8.51 4.96
CA LEU A 105 -7.37 8.91 3.69
C LEU A 105 -5.87 8.66 3.73
N THR A 106 -5.37 7.66 3.00
CA THR A 106 -3.94 7.41 2.89
C THR A 106 -3.38 8.07 1.62
N ALA A 107 -2.22 8.72 1.74
CA ALA A 107 -1.58 9.37 0.60
C ALA A 107 -0.06 9.31 0.71
N PRO A 108 0.67 9.23 -0.43
CA PRO A 108 2.12 9.36 -0.43
C PRO A 108 2.55 10.73 0.12
N PRO A 109 3.70 10.82 0.85
CA PRO A 109 4.17 12.06 1.46
C PRO A 109 4.27 13.24 0.49
N MET A 110 4.78 13.00 -0.73
CA MET A 110 4.91 14.05 -1.73
C MET A 110 3.56 14.55 -2.23
N PHE A 111 2.58 13.67 -2.38
CA PHE A 111 1.23 14.07 -2.76
C PHE A 111 0.56 14.89 -1.64
N ALA A 112 0.74 14.46 -0.39
CA ALA A 112 0.21 15.17 0.77
C ALA A 112 0.84 16.57 0.90
N ARG A 113 2.17 16.67 0.76
CA ARG A 113 2.91 17.94 0.79
C ARG A 113 2.38 18.93 -0.26
N GLU A 114 2.14 18.46 -1.48
CA GLU A 114 1.76 19.33 -2.58
C GLU A 114 0.28 19.71 -2.55
N PHE A 115 -0.59 18.78 -2.22
CA PHE A 115 -2.03 18.97 -2.41
C PHE A 115 -2.87 18.93 -1.14
N LEU A 116 -2.44 18.22 -0.06
CA LEU A 116 -3.32 17.98 1.08
C LEU A 116 -3.03 18.89 2.28
N PHE A 117 -1.78 19.36 2.45
CA PHE A 117 -1.40 20.21 3.57
C PHE A 117 -1.78 21.68 3.35
N GLN A 118 -3.04 21.90 3.00
CA GLN A 118 -3.63 23.24 2.91
C GLN A 118 -4.70 23.37 3.99
N ASP A 119 -4.68 24.44 4.76
CA ASP A 119 -5.57 24.67 5.91
C ASP A 119 -7.04 24.43 5.57
N ARG A 120 -7.48 24.87 4.39
CA ARG A 120 -8.86 24.67 3.95
C ARG A 120 -9.22 23.20 3.82
N PHE A 121 -8.30 22.35 3.29
CA PHE A 121 -8.55 20.94 3.12
C PHE A 121 -8.47 20.20 4.45
N LEU A 122 -7.51 20.55 5.32
CA LEU A 122 -7.38 19.96 6.66
C LEU A 122 -8.62 20.24 7.50
N LYS A 123 -9.08 21.50 7.55
CA LYS A 123 -10.35 21.86 8.22
C LYS A 123 -11.55 21.10 7.67
N TRP A 124 -11.59 20.88 6.36
CA TRP A 124 -12.63 20.08 5.72
C TRP A 124 -12.56 18.61 6.16
N CYS A 125 -11.35 18.02 6.26
CA CYS A 125 -11.15 16.67 6.77
C CYS A 125 -11.68 16.53 8.22
N ASP A 126 -11.33 17.46 9.10
CA ASP A 126 -11.79 17.47 10.49
C ASP A 126 -13.33 17.50 10.58
N SER A 127 -13.96 18.40 9.78
CA SER A 127 -15.42 18.54 9.75
C SER A 127 -16.14 17.33 9.15
N ASN A 128 -15.47 16.47 8.40
CA ASN A 128 -16.03 15.27 7.75
C ASN A 128 -15.56 13.95 8.39
N VAL A 129 -14.88 14.02 9.54
CA VAL A 129 -14.36 12.85 10.26
C VAL A 129 -13.47 12.01 9.37
N ILE A 130 -12.50 12.67 8.71
CA ILE A 130 -11.51 12.04 7.85
C ILE A 130 -10.14 12.14 8.52
N ARG A 131 -9.53 10.99 8.80
CA ARG A 131 -8.17 10.90 9.31
C ARG A 131 -7.18 10.80 8.15
N LEU A 132 -6.27 11.74 8.06
CA LEU A 132 -5.19 11.69 7.07
C LEU A 132 -4.04 10.81 7.59
N ASP A 133 -3.63 9.83 6.79
CA ASP A 133 -2.50 8.93 7.05
C ASP A 133 -1.49 9.05 5.91
N VAL A 134 -0.39 9.77 6.17
CA VAL A 134 0.62 10.07 5.16
C VAL A 134 1.69 8.99 5.16
N THR A 135 1.64 8.12 4.15
CA THR A 135 2.53 6.97 4.05
C THR A 135 2.69 6.47 2.62
N ASP A 136 3.88 5.96 2.27
CA ASP A 136 4.12 5.22 1.03
C ASP A 136 3.71 3.74 1.15
N ALA A 137 3.41 3.25 2.37
CA ALA A 137 2.99 1.88 2.59
C ALA A 137 1.62 1.59 1.98
N LYS A 138 1.49 0.43 1.35
CA LYS A 138 0.19 -0.04 0.86
C LYS A 138 -0.66 -0.49 2.06
N ARG A 139 -1.84 0.11 2.21
CA ARG A 139 -2.85 -0.31 3.18
C ARG A 139 -3.81 -1.30 2.53
N ASP A 140 -4.32 -2.20 3.35
CA ASP A 140 -5.37 -3.13 2.94
C ASP A 140 -6.73 -2.41 2.94
N PHE A 141 -7.39 -2.37 1.78
CA PHE A 141 -8.71 -1.77 1.63
C PHE A 141 -9.83 -2.55 2.31
N PHE A 142 -9.60 -3.85 2.54
CA PHE A 142 -10.57 -4.75 3.12
C PHE A 142 -10.39 -4.92 4.64
N GLY A 143 -9.68 -3.97 5.25
CA GLY A 143 -9.49 -3.85 6.68
C GLY A 143 -10.70 -3.27 7.43
N PRO A 144 -10.59 -3.02 8.78
CA PRO A 144 -11.68 -2.49 9.63
C PRO A 144 -12.03 -1.06 9.31
N ASP A 145 -11.05 -0.31 8.83
CA ASP A 145 -11.18 1.10 8.55
C ASP A 145 -11.79 1.30 7.15
N GLN A 146 -12.65 2.28 6.99
CA GLN A 146 -13.05 2.75 5.67
C GLN A 146 -11.87 3.47 5.04
N ILE A 147 -11.19 2.83 4.08
CA ILE A 147 -9.97 3.37 3.47
C ILE A 147 -10.27 4.01 2.12
N ALA A 148 -9.88 5.27 1.99
CA ALA A 148 -9.64 5.94 0.72
C ALA A 148 -8.14 6.12 0.53
N ALA A 149 -7.60 5.87 -0.65
CA ALA A 149 -6.17 5.98 -0.87
C ALA A 149 -5.86 6.78 -2.14
N ILE A 150 -4.81 7.58 -2.08
CA ILE A 150 -4.18 8.14 -3.26
C ILE A 150 -3.04 7.19 -3.66
N ARG A 151 -3.07 6.68 -4.89
CA ARG A 151 -2.06 5.73 -5.37
C ARG A 151 -1.59 6.05 -6.78
N LEU A 152 -0.28 5.93 -6.98
CA LEU A 152 0.34 5.98 -8.30
C LEU A 152 0.23 4.60 -8.96
N GLY A 153 -0.21 4.55 -10.22
CA GLY A 153 -0.29 3.30 -11.00
C GLY A 153 -1.23 2.26 -10.36
N ALA A 154 -2.35 2.71 -9.80
CA ALA A 154 -3.34 1.79 -9.24
C ALA A 154 -3.92 0.90 -10.34
N GLU A 155 -3.92 -0.40 -10.11
CA GLU A 155 -4.50 -1.39 -11.02
C GLU A 155 -6.00 -1.58 -10.74
N ALA A 156 -6.75 -1.91 -11.78
CA ALA A 156 -8.16 -2.21 -11.67
C ALA A 156 -8.38 -3.48 -10.82
N HIS A 157 -9.34 -3.44 -9.93
CA HIS A 157 -9.75 -4.57 -9.11
C HIS A 157 -11.29 -4.57 -9.00
N ALA A 158 -11.91 -5.75 -9.05
CA ALA A 158 -13.37 -5.89 -9.09
C ALA A 158 -14.11 -5.16 -7.95
N ASN A 159 -13.50 -5.10 -6.75
CA ASN A 159 -14.09 -4.52 -5.56
C ASN A 159 -13.62 -3.08 -5.28
N LEU A 160 -12.86 -2.47 -6.19
CA LEU A 160 -12.31 -1.13 -6.00
C LEU A 160 -12.76 -0.19 -7.12
N THR A 161 -13.16 0.99 -6.72
CA THR A 161 -13.42 2.12 -7.62
C THR A 161 -12.17 2.98 -7.72
N LEU A 162 -11.67 3.16 -8.96
CA LEU A 162 -10.54 4.02 -9.27
C LEU A 162 -11.03 5.30 -9.94
N THR A 163 -10.61 6.45 -9.40
CA THR A 163 -10.87 7.75 -10.02
C THR A 163 -9.54 8.44 -10.35
N PRO A 164 -9.15 8.57 -11.62
CA PRO A 164 -7.93 9.30 -11.98
C PRO A 164 -8.00 10.75 -11.50
N ILE A 165 -6.91 11.24 -10.88
CA ILE A 165 -6.87 12.56 -10.26
C ILE A 165 -5.72 13.43 -10.80
N LEU A 166 -4.56 12.82 -11.11
CA LEU A 166 -3.39 13.55 -11.55
C LEU A 166 -2.55 12.69 -12.51
N LYS A 167 -2.26 13.24 -13.70
CA LYS A 167 -1.19 12.72 -14.56
C LYS A 167 0.11 13.45 -14.23
N THR A 168 1.20 12.73 -14.13
CA THR A 168 2.53 13.29 -13.87
C THR A 168 3.35 13.35 -15.15
N LYS A 169 4.29 14.27 -15.21
CA LYS A 169 5.36 14.29 -16.20
C LYS A 169 6.68 14.04 -15.46
N LEU A 170 7.58 13.28 -16.05
CA LEU A 170 8.88 13.03 -15.46
C LEU A 170 9.95 13.81 -16.25
N VAL A 171 10.87 14.41 -15.52
CA VAL A 171 12.03 15.10 -16.05
C VAL A 171 13.29 14.60 -15.34
N LEU A 172 14.42 14.64 -16.01
CA LEU A 172 15.71 14.36 -15.39
C LEU A 172 16.16 15.60 -14.61
N ALA A 173 16.42 15.44 -13.33
CA ALA A 173 16.81 16.53 -12.44
C ALA A 173 17.90 16.11 -11.46
N ALA A 174 18.76 17.04 -11.12
CA ALA A 174 19.78 16.89 -10.11
C ALA A 174 20.10 18.27 -9.47
N ALA A 175 20.95 18.30 -8.46
CA ALA A 175 21.45 19.56 -7.94
C ALA A 175 22.17 20.39 -9.03
N PRO A 176 22.12 21.74 -8.98
CA PRO A 176 22.77 22.59 -9.96
C PRO A 176 24.27 22.27 -10.17
N SER A 177 24.98 21.89 -9.11
CA SER A 177 26.40 21.49 -9.17
C SER A 177 26.65 20.23 -10.04
N VAL A 178 25.71 19.30 -10.05
CA VAL A 178 25.77 18.09 -10.90
C VAL A 178 25.45 18.43 -12.34
N VAL A 179 24.48 19.33 -12.56
CA VAL A 179 24.02 19.75 -13.89
C VAL A 179 25.05 20.61 -14.61
N ALA A 180 25.78 21.47 -13.88
CA ALA A 180 26.77 22.39 -14.45
C ALA A 180 27.94 21.67 -15.16
N GLY A 181 28.29 20.43 -14.73
CA GLY A 181 29.33 19.62 -15.35
C GLY A 181 28.75 18.45 -16.18
N ALA A 182 27.46 18.51 -16.55
CA ALA A 182 26.80 17.40 -17.19
C ALA A 182 27.10 17.28 -18.69
N ASP A 183 27.32 16.05 -19.11
CA ASP A 183 27.37 15.66 -20.52
C ASP A 183 26.43 14.46 -20.74
N PRO A 184 25.10 14.73 -20.85
CA PRO A 184 24.11 13.66 -20.92
C PRO A 184 24.17 12.78 -22.17
N LEU A 185 24.93 13.18 -23.18
CA LEU A 185 25.13 12.39 -24.40
C LEU A 185 26.33 11.45 -24.32
N ASN A 186 27.13 11.55 -23.26
CA ASN A 186 28.36 10.79 -23.08
C ASN A 186 28.14 9.62 -22.11
N ALA A 187 28.25 8.39 -22.61
CA ALA A 187 28.10 7.18 -21.78
C ALA A 187 29.09 7.12 -20.60
N SER A 188 30.32 7.61 -20.76
CA SER A 188 31.31 7.63 -19.68
C SER A 188 30.97 8.65 -18.58
N TRP A 189 30.21 9.69 -18.89
CA TRP A 189 29.68 10.57 -17.87
C TRP A 189 28.65 9.85 -16.97
N TRP A 190 27.73 9.06 -17.59
CA TRP A 190 26.72 8.29 -16.87
C TRP A 190 27.32 7.24 -15.93
N SER A 191 28.47 6.63 -16.28
CA SER A 191 29.15 5.63 -15.45
C SER A 191 29.59 6.17 -14.08
N ARG A 192 29.74 7.48 -13.97
CA ARG A 192 30.10 8.18 -12.72
C ARG A 192 28.88 8.66 -11.93
N GLN A 193 27.69 8.57 -12.51
CA GLN A 193 26.48 9.05 -11.87
C GLN A 193 25.76 7.97 -11.04
N ASN A 194 25.04 8.39 -10.03
CA ASN A 194 24.08 7.57 -9.31
C ASN A 194 22.67 7.89 -9.80
N LEU A 195 21.92 6.89 -10.22
CA LEU A 195 20.52 7.01 -10.55
C LEU A 195 19.71 6.76 -9.28
N LEU A 196 19.04 7.80 -8.80
CA LEU A 196 18.26 7.74 -7.58
C LEU A 196 16.86 7.24 -7.89
N SER A 197 16.46 6.14 -7.28
CA SER A 197 15.16 5.51 -7.54
C SER A 197 14.45 5.23 -6.23
N PRO A 198 13.22 5.69 -6.03
CA PRO A 198 12.33 5.02 -5.09
C PRO A 198 12.08 3.60 -5.62
N THR A 199 11.90 2.65 -4.73
CA THR A 199 11.87 1.19 -5.00
C THR A 199 10.90 0.77 -6.14
N VAL A 200 9.92 1.61 -6.46
CA VAL A 200 8.88 1.36 -7.48
C VAL A 200 9.28 1.80 -8.90
N SER A 201 10.41 2.51 -9.08
CA SER A 201 10.71 3.21 -10.35
C SER A 201 11.85 2.59 -11.18
N GLN A 202 12.28 1.37 -10.91
CA GLN A 202 13.44 0.77 -11.61
C GLN A 202 13.23 0.65 -13.12
N LEU A 203 12.04 0.28 -13.57
CA LEU A 203 11.71 0.16 -15.01
C LEU A 203 11.73 1.51 -15.73
N ALA A 204 11.38 2.61 -15.07
CA ALA A 204 11.37 3.93 -15.69
C ALA A 204 12.76 4.40 -16.12
N TRP A 205 13.80 4.07 -15.34
CA TRP A 205 15.18 4.41 -15.69
C TRP A 205 15.68 3.69 -16.95
N GLU A 206 15.29 2.45 -17.17
CA GLU A 206 15.68 1.72 -18.38
C GLU A 206 15.11 2.34 -19.64
N HIS A 207 13.85 2.76 -19.59
CA HIS A 207 13.22 3.47 -20.72
C HIS A 207 13.92 4.81 -21.02
N VAL A 208 14.26 5.55 -19.96
CA VAL A 208 14.93 6.85 -20.11
C VAL A 208 16.31 6.72 -20.73
N LEU A 209 17.13 5.82 -20.18
CA LEU A 209 18.50 5.65 -20.68
C LEU A 209 18.53 5.12 -22.11
N ARG A 210 17.62 4.19 -22.45
CA ARG A 210 17.45 3.74 -23.84
C ARG A 210 17.02 4.85 -24.78
N ALA A 211 16.13 5.75 -24.33
CA ALA A 211 15.73 6.92 -25.12
C ALA A 211 16.87 7.93 -25.34
N LEU A 212 17.92 7.88 -24.52
CA LEU A 212 19.14 8.67 -24.64
C LEU A 212 20.27 7.90 -25.37
N ASP A 213 19.98 6.70 -25.86
CA ASP A 213 20.97 5.77 -26.45
C ASP A 213 22.11 5.39 -25.47
N ILE A 214 21.77 5.32 -24.18
CA ILE A 214 22.69 4.93 -23.09
C ILE A 214 22.36 3.51 -22.61
N ASP A 215 23.36 2.66 -22.47
CA ASP A 215 23.16 1.33 -21.88
C ASP A 215 22.71 1.47 -20.42
N PRO A 216 21.55 0.92 -20.03
CA PRO A 216 21.04 0.99 -18.66
C PRO A 216 21.97 0.42 -17.58
N LYS A 217 22.96 -0.39 -17.96
CA LYS A 217 23.94 -1.01 -17.06
C LYS A 217 25.09 -0.07 -16.68
N VAL A 218 25.28 1.03 -17.41
CA VAL A 218 26.41 1.94 -17.24
C VAL A 218 26.36 2.69 -15.92
N ALA A 219 25.18 3.14 -15.50
CA ALA A 219 25.04 3.98 -14.32
C ALA A 219 24.73 3.18 -13.05
N LYS A 220 25.29 3.62 -11.93
CA LYS A 220 25.02 3.04 -10.61
C LYS A 220 23.61 3.37 -10.15
N ARG A 221 22.90 2.41 -9.55
CA ARG A 221 21.56 2.63 -9.01
C ARG A 221 21.61 2.71 -7.49
N ARG A 222 20.90 3.69 -6.93
CA ARG A 222 20.67 3.81 -5.48
C ARG A 222 19.16 3.79 -5.21
N GLY A 223 18.72 2.75 -4.49
CA GLY A 223 17.33 2.58 -4.07
C GLY A 223 17.03 3.35 -2.78
N PHE A 224 15.82 3.91 -2.69
CA PHE A 224 15.29 4.58 -1.51
C PHE A 224 13.90 4.03 -1.19
N SER A 225 13.56 3.96 0.08
CA SER A 225 12.23 3.51 0.53
C SER A 225 11.11 4.52 0.22
N SER A 226 11.47 5.79 0.01
CA SER A 226 10.53 6.89 -0.25
C SER A 226 11.05 7.82 -1.34
N TYR A 227 10.12 8.33 -2.17
CA TYR A 227 10.44 9.36 -3.16
C TYR A 227 10.94 10.66 -2.51
N ALA A 228 10.41 11.02 -1.35
CA ALA A 228 10.84 12.23 -0.63
C ALA A 228 12.32 12.16 -0.25
N VAL A 229 12.79 11.01 0.21
CA VAL A 229 14.22 10.81 0.56
C VAL A 229 15.10 10.81 -0.70
N ALA A 230 14.64 10.22 -1.81
CA ALA A 230 15.35 10.27 -3.08
C ALA A 230 15.47 11.70 -3.61
N LEU A 231 14.43 12.52 -3.43
CA LEU A 231 14.42 13.95 -3.79
C LEU A 231 15.44 14.73 -2.98
N GLU A 232 15.48 14.55 -1.65
CA GLU A 232 16.48 15.22 -0.81
C GLU A 232 17.91 14.81 -1.18
N ALA A 233 18.14 13.53 -1.49
CA ALA A 233 19.44 13.06 -1.98
C ALA A 233 19.83 13.71 -3.32
N ALA A 234 18.87 13.94 -4.23
CA ALA A 234 19.12 14.64 -5.48
C ALA A 234 19.47 16.13 -5.24
N CYS A 235 18.72 16.80 -4.36
CA CYS A 235 18.98 18.19 -3.96
C CYS A 235 20.36 18.36 -3.30
N ALA A 236 20.81 17.34 -2.56
CA ALA A 236 22.14 17.30 -1.94
C ALA A 236 23.29 16.92 -2.91
N GLY A 237 23.00 16.70 -4.20
CA GLY A 237 24.02 16.40 -5.21
C GLY A 237 24.48 14.94 -5.26
N HIS A 238 23.76 14.03 -4.61
CA HIS A 238 24.13 12.61 -4.56
C HIS A 238 23.78 11.80 -5.81
N GLY A 239 23.17 12.42 -6.82
CA GLY A 239 22.85 11.78 -8.09
C GLY A 239 21.70 12.43 -8.85
N ILE A 240 21.18 11.72 -9.83
CA ILE A 240 20.12 12.15 -10.75
C ILE A 240 18.81 11.47 -10.38
N LEU A 241 17.75 12.26 -10.33
CA LEU A 241 16.39 11.80 -10.02
C LEU A 241 15.51 11.89 -11.26
N LEU A 242 14.64 10.90 -11.48
CA LEU A 242 13.45 11.05 -12.30
C LEU A 242 12.42 11.87 -11.52
N ALA A 243 12.46 13.16 -11.74
CA ALA A 243 11.69 14.13 -10.99
C ALA A 243 10.27 14.23 -11.55
N ALA A 244 9.27 14.00 -10.70
CA ALA A 244 7.87 14.01 -11.10
C ALA A 244 7.26 15.41 -10.90
N LEU A 245 6.80 16.02 -11.99
CA LEU A 245 6.02 17.26 -11.94
C LEU A 245 4.56 16.95 -11.56
N PRO A 246 3.90 17.78 -10.70
CA PRO A 246 4.35 19.08 -10.16
C PRO A 246 5.15 19.02 -8.85
N PHE A 247 5.40 17.83 -8.28
CA PHE A 247 5.92 17.66 -6.90
C PHE A 247 7.29 18.31 -6.64
N VAL A 248 8.06 18.56 -7.68
CA VAL A 248 9.41 19.15 -7.58
C VAL A 248 9.48 20.61 -8.07
N GLN A 249 8.34 21.21 -8.40
CA GLN A 249 8.34 22.57 -8.93
C GLN A 249 8.94 23.55 -7.92
N ARG A 250 8.60 23.45 -6.65
CA ARG A 250 9.15 24.27 -5.58
C ARG A 250 10.68 24.14 -5.43
N ASP A 251 11.21 22.95 -5.70
CA ASP A 251 12.65 22.69 -5.62
C ASP A 251 13.39 23.31 -6.82
N PHE A 252 12.75 23.38 -7.99
CA PHE A 252 13.27 24.16 -9.13
C PHE A 252 13.22 25.65 -8.85
N ASP A 253 12.11 26.17 -8.34
CA ASP A 253 11.94 27.61 -8.03
C ASP A 253 12.93 28.07 -6.96
N ALA A 254 13.20 27.21 -5.97
CA ALA A 254 14.20 27.42 -4.93
C ALA A 254 15.65 27.14 -5.38
N LYS A 255 15.87 26.79 -6.65
CA LYS A 255 17.19 26.44 -7.21
C LYS A 255 17.90 25.29 -6.47
N ARG A 256 17.17 24.44 -5.79
CA ARG A 256 17.69 23.21 -5.18
C ARG A 256 17.91 22.11 -6.21
N LEU A 257 17.09 22.11 -7.27
CA LEU A 257 17.20 21.24 -8.44
C LEU A 257 17.33 22.07 -9.72
N ALA A 258 17.99 21.47 -10.69
CA ALA A 258 18.00 21.93 -12.09
C ALA A 258 17.67 20.77 -13.03
N ARG A 259 17.09 21.08 -14.17
CA ARG A 259 16.84 20.08 -15.21
C ARG A 259 18.15 19.69 -15.88
N LEU A 260 18.38 18.39 -16.01
CA LEU A 260 19.54 17.84 -16.68
C LEU A 260 19.39 17.90 -18.22
N THR A 261 18.17 17.68 -18.72
CA THR A 261 17.83 17.70 -20.15
C THR A 261 16.46 18.36 -20.35
N GLN A 262 16.16 18.70 -21.62
CA GLN A 262 14.82 19.19 -22.00
C GLN A 262 13.82 18.03 -22.18
N ILE A 263 14.26 16.78 -22.08
CA ILE A 263 13.41 15.61 -22.26
C ILE A 263 12.37 15.57 -21.14
N THR A 264 11.12 15.45 -21.56
CA THR A 264 9.98 15.25 -20.66
C THR A 264 9.28 13.95 -21.04
N LEU A 265 9.17 13.06 -20.08
CA LEU A 265 8.47 11.79 -20.24
C LEU A 265 7.05 11.92 -19.69
N SER A 266 6.10 11.39 -20.44
CA SER A 266 4.71 11.31 -19.99
C SER A 266 4.35 9.84 -19.76
N PRO A 267 4.58 9.32 -18.55
CA PRO A 267 4.23 7.95 -18.25
C PRO A 267 2.72 7.74 -18.39
N SER A 268 2.30 6.57 -18.84
CA SER A 268 0.89 6.18 -18.93
C SER A 268 0.22 6.08 -17.55
N ILE A 269 1.01 5.94 -16.50
CA ILE A 269 0.53 5.84 -15.11
C ILE A 269 0.37 7.22 -14.48
N GLY A 270 -0.73 7.38 -13.73
CA GLY A 270 -1.01 8.60 -12.97
C GLY A 270 -1.47 8.25 -11.56
N TYR A 271 -1.74 9.28 -10.77
CA TYR A 271 -2.37 9.11 -9.47
C TYR A 271 -3.88 8.93 -9.61
N SER A 272 -4.41 8.02 -8.82
CA SER A 272 -5.86 7.77 -8.70
C SER A 272 -6.29 7.79 -7.25
N ILE A 273 -7.53 8.23 -7.02
CA ILE A 273 -8.25 7.96 -5.78
C ILE A 273 -8.76 6.52 -5.88
N VAL A 274 -8.46 5.72 -4.89
CA VAL A 274 -8.88 4.31 -4.78
C VAL A 274 -9.74 4.16 -3.52
N MET A 275 -10.92 3.59 -3.67
CA MET A 275 -11.86 3.29 -2.58
C MET A 275 -12.51 1.94 -2.85
N THR A 276 -13.05 1.29 -1.81
CA THR A 276 -13.97 0.17 -2.05
C THR A 276 -15.21 0.65 -2.78
N ASN A 277 -15.85 -0.22 -3.57
CA ASN A 277 -17.09 0.12 -4.28
C ASN A 277 -18.19 0.59 -3.31
N GLU A 278 -18.25 -0.01 -2.13
CA GLU A 278 -19.16 0.35 -1.06
C GLU A 278 -18.94 1.79 -0.60
N LEU A 279 -17.70 2.15 -0.21
CA LEU A 279 -17.38 3.51 0.22
C LEU A 279 -17.66 4.53 -0.89
N ALA A 280 -17.27 4.22 -2.13
CA ALA A 280 -17.48 5.10 -3.28
C ALA A 280 -18.96 5.38 -3.56
N ALA A 281 -19.85 4.43 -3.27
CA ALA A 281 -21.30 4.58 -3.40
C ALA A 281 -21.94 5.42 -2.29
N THR A 282 -21.26 5.65 -1.16
CA THR A 282 -21.80 6.49 -0.05
C THR A 282 -21.77 7.98 -0.38
N GLY A 283 -22.60 8.77 0.30
CA GLY A 283 -22.53 10.24 0.22
C GLY A 283 -21.18 10.80 0.67
N ARG A 284 -20.57 10.19 1.72
CA ARG A 284 -19.26 10.59 2.25
C ARG A 284 -18.14 10.28 1.26
N GLY A 285 -18.13 9.10 0.62
CA GLY A 285 -17.17 8.74 -0.40
C GLY A 285 -17.23 9.68 -1.62
N ARG A 286 -18.45 10.02 -2.08
CA ARG A 286 -18.65 11.00 -3.17
C ARG A 286 -18.14 12.39 -2.76
N SER A 287 -18.43 12.86 -1.55
CA SER A 287 -17.94 14.14 -1.03
C SER A 287 -16.42 14.19 -0.95
N LEU A 288 -15.77 13.15 -0.43
CA LEU A 288 -14.31 13.05 -0.37
C LEU A 288 -13.69 13.08 -1.78
N ARG A 289 -14.25 12.31 -2.72
CA ARG A 289 -13.78 12.32 -4.11
C ARG A 289 -13.86 13.72 -4.73
N GLN A 290 -14.95 14.42 -4.54
CA GLN A 290 -15.12 15.79 -5.05
C GLN A 290 -14.15 16.78 -4.41
N ALA A 291 -13.95 16.69 -3.08
CA ALA A 291 -13.01 17.55 -2.38
C ALA A 291 -11.57 17.33 -2.89
N LEU A 292 -11.13 16.08 -3.07
CA LEU A 292 -9.81 15.74 -3.59
C LEU A 292 -9.62 16.23 -5.05
N LEU A 293 -10.61 16.03 -5.92
CA LEU A 293 -10.57 16.52 -7.30
C LEU A 293 -10.46 18.05 -7.36
N LYS A 294 -11.21 18.76 -6.51
CA LYS A 294 -11.15 20.22 -6.40
C LYS A 294 -9.78 20.68 -5.89
N GLN A 295 -9.24 19.98 -4.88
CA GLN A 295 -7.96 20.31 -4.27
C GLN A 295 -6.80 20.20 -5.27
N VAL A 296 -6.76 19.13 -6.07
CA VAL A 296 -5.71 18.94 -7.09
C VAL A 296 -5.84 19.92 -8.24
N ARG A 297 -7.06 20.32 -8.61
CA ARG A 297 -7.28 21.35 -9.64
C ARG A 297 -6.81 22.73 -9.19
N ALA A 298 -6.97 23.06 -7.92
CA ALA A 298 -6.57 24.36 -7.36
C ALA A 298 -5.04 24.49 -7.18
N GLY A 299 -4.32 23.37 -7.07
CA GLY A 299 -2.85 23.34 -6.93
C GLY A 299 -2.09 23.18 -8.25
N ARG A 300 -2.79 23.25 -9.40
CA ARG A 300 -2.20 23.28 -10.74
C ARG A 300 -2.07 24.71 -11.24
#